data_36157c2a347ba61e8e94a1da6b673170
#
_entry.id   36157c2a347ba61e8e94a1da6b673170
#
_cell.length_a   1.000
_cell.length_b   1.000
_cell.length_c   1.000
_cell.angle_alpha   90.00
_cell.angle_beta   90.00
_cell.angle_gamma   90.00
#
_symmetry.space_group_name_H-M   'P 1'
#
loop_
_entity.id
_entity.type
_entity.pdbx_description
1 polymer ?
#
loop_
_entity_poly.entity_id
_entity_poly.type
_entity_poly.pdbx_seq_one_letter_code
_entity_poly.pdbx_strand_id
1 'polypeptide(L)'
;MELGNTIKEIRKKKKIPQEILAERSGITQAYLSLIENDKKEPNLSTLKEISKALDTPLPLIFFLSLSEEDVPDAKKLIFSQLNPSIKELVSNYL
;
A
#
# COMPACT_ATOMS: atom_id res chain seq x y z
N MET A 1 9.90 1.96 3.32
CA MET A 1 8.42 1.91 3.08
C MET A 1 8.14 1.25 1.74
N GLU A 2 7.32 0.23 1.74
CA GLU A 2 7.04 -0.57 0.54
C GLU A 2 5.66 -0.24 -0.03
N LEU A 3 5.46 1.03 -0.37
CA LEU A 3 4.16 1.55 -0.78
C LEU A 3 3.62 0.90 -2.06
N GLY A 4 4.44 0.80 -3.09
CA GLY A 4 4.02 0.22 -4.37
C GLY A 4 3.64 -1.25 -4.24
N ASN A 5 4.46 -2.02 -3.54
CA ASN A 5 4.18 -3.43 -3.28
C ASN A 5 2.91 -3.61 -2.43
N THR A 6 2.71 -2.72 -1.45
CA THR A 6 1.50 -2.75 -0.61
C THR A 6 0.24 -2.52 -1.44
N ILE A 7 0.25 -1.52 -2.32
CA ILE A 7 -0.86 -1.26 -3.23
C ILE A 7 -1.16 -2.51 -4.08
N LYS A 8 -0.11 -3.10 -4.63
CA LYS A 8 -0.23 -4.32 -5.44
C LYS A 8 -0.86 -5.47 -4.67
N GLU A 9 -0.39 -5.70 -3.43
CA GLU A 9 -0.89 -6.79 -2.60
C GLU A 9 -2.36 -6.59 -2.19
N ILE A 10 -2.75 -5.36 -1.82
CA ILE A 10 -4.16 -5.06 -1.51
C ILE A 10 -5.02 -5.27 -2.75
N ARG A 11 -4.57 -4.79 -3.91
CA ARG A 11 -5.27 -4.96 -5.18
C ARG A 11 -5.52 -6.44 -5.49
N LYS A 12 -4.48 -7.25 -5.37
CA LYS A 12 -4.57 -8.70 -5.63
C LYS A 12 -5.49 -9.39 -4.63
N LYS A 13 -5.41 -9.03 -3.35
CA LYS A 13 -6.28 -9.58 -2.32
C LYS A 13 -7.75 -9.30 -2.64
N LYS A 14 -8.06 -8.12 -3.15
CA LYS A 14 -9.41 -7.73 -3.54
C LYS A 14 -9.79 -8.20 -4.94
N LYS A 15 -8.89 -8.91 -5.61
CA LYS A 15 -9.11 -9.47 -6.95
C LYS A 15 -9.48 -8.42 -7.99
N ILE A 16 -8.84 -7.25 -7.90
CA ILE A 16 -9.03 -6.16 -8.85
C ILE A 16 -7.94 -6.23 -9.91
N PRO A 17 -8.28 -6.35 -11.20
CA PRO A 17 -7.28 -6.29 -12.27
C PRO A 17 -6.56 -4.95 -12.27
N GLN A 18 -5.27 -4.95 -12.63
CA GLN A 18 -4.46 -3.73 -12.64
C GLN A 18 -5.08 -2.64 -13.52
N GLU A 19 -5.57 -3.01 -14.70
CA GLU A 19 -6.20 -2.05 -15.61
C GLU A 19 -7.45 -1.40 -15.01
N ILE A 20 -8.21 -2.14 -14.20
CA ILE A 20 -9.41 -1.62 -13.56
C ILE A 20 -9.04 -0.65 -12.44
N LEU A 21 -8.04 -0.98 -11.64
CA LEU A 21 -7.56 -0.07 -10.60
C LEU A 21 -7.04 1.22 -11.22
N ALA A 22 -6.27 1.12 -12.29
CA ALA A 22 -5.75 2.29 -13.00
C ALA A 22 -6.88 3.18 -13.51
N GLU A 23 -7.88 2.59 -14.16
CA GLU A 23 -9.04 3.33 -14.67
C GLU A 23 -9.77 4.05 -13.54
N ARG A 24 -10.08 3.34 -12.46
CA ARG A 24 -10.79 3.92 -11.31
C ARG A 24 -9.99 5.01 -10.60
N SER A 25 -8.67 4.94 -10.69
CA SER A 25 -7.76 5.91 -10.06
C SER A 25 -7.44 7.10 -10.98
N GLY A 26 -7.93 7.08 -12.22
CA GLY A 26 -7.67 8.15 -13.18
C GLY A 26 -6.25 8.19 -13.71
N ILE A 27 -5.54 7.06 -13.74
CA ILE A 27 -4.18 6.95 -14.25
C ILE A 27 -4.09 5.84 -15.29
N THR A 28 -3.00 5.83 -16.06
CA THR A 28 -2.78 4.77 -17.04
C THR A 28 -2.34 3.48 -16.34
N GLN A 29 -2.61 2.35 -16.97
CA GLN A 29 -2.12 1.06 -16.45
C GLN A 29 -0.59 1.03 -16.40
N ALA A 30 0.07 1.62 -17.41
CA ALA A 30 1.54 1.69 -17.44
C ALA A 30 2.08 2.46 -16.24
N TYR A 31 1.44 3.59 -15.88
CA TYR A 31 1.85 4.36 -14.70
C TYR A 31 1.61 3.58 -13.41
N LEU A 32 0.45 2.93 -13.27
CA LEU A 32 0.18 2.10 -12.10
C LEU A 32 1.20 0.96 -11.97
N SER A 33 1.59 0.35 -13.09
CA SER A 33 2.62 -0.69 -13.08
C SER A 33 3.95 -0.16 -12.54
N LEU A 34 4.34 1.05 -12.94
CA LEU A 34 5.57 1.69 -12.42
C LEU A 34 5.46 1.94 -10.91
N ILE A 35 4.30 2.38 -10.43
CA ILE A 35 4.06 2.58 -9.00
C ILE A 35 4.17 1.26 -8.25
N GLU A 36 3.49 0.23 -8.72
CA GLU A 36 3.46 -1.08 -8.06
C GLU A 36 4.83 -1.77 -8.02
N ASN A 37 5.70 -1.44 -8.95
CA ASN A 37 7.07 -1.97 -9.00
C ASN A 37 8.11 -1.02 -8.37
N ASP A 38 7.66 0.01 -7.66
CA ASP A 38 8.51 0.98 -6.97
C ASP A 38 9.47 1.74 -7.89
N LYS A 39 9.09 1.89 -9.17
CA LYS A 39 9.84 2.66 -10.17
C LYS A 39 9.37 4.10 -10.28
N LYS A 40 8.19 4.40 -9.75
CA LYS A 40 7.64 5.75 -9.65
C LYS A 40 6.96 5.90 -8.30
N GLU A 41 7.18 7.05 -7.66
CA GLU A 41 6.49 7.41 -6.44
C GLU A 41 5.29 8.27 -6.80
N PRO A 42 4.06 7.85 -6.46
CA PRO A 42 2.88 8.66 -6.74
C PRO A 42 2.82 9.87 -5.81
N ASN A 43 2.25 10.97 -6.29
CA ASN A 43 1.96 12.10 -5.42
C ASN A 43 0.76 11.79 -4.52
N LEU A 44 0.53 12.65 -3.52
CA LEU A 44 -0.54 12.45 -2.55
C LEU A 44 -1.92 12.41 -3.23
N SER A 45 -2.14 13.25 -4.23
CA SER A 45 -3.40 13.28 -4.95
C SER A 45 -3.71 11.94 -5.62
N THR A 46 -2.71 11.36 -6.28
CA THR A 46 -2.84 10.03 -6.91
C THR A 46 -3.07 8.94 -5.86
N LEU A 47 -2.35 9.01 -4.73
CA LEU A 47 -2.54 8.05 -3.63
C LEU A 47 -3.95 8.09 -3.07
N LYS A 48 -4.53 9.27 -2.92
CA LYS A 48 -5.91 9.42 -2.47
C LYS A 48 -6.89 8.74 -3.43
N GLU A 49 -6.69 8.89 -4.73
CA GLU A 49 -7.55 8.26 -5.72
C GLU A 49 -7.38 6.73 -5.73
N ILE A 50 -6.15 6.26 -5.59
CA ILE A 50 -5.88 4.81 -5.47
C ILE A 50 -6.56 4.25 -4.22
N SER A 51 -6.48 4.94 -3.08
CA SER A 51 -7.10 4.47 -1.84
C SER A 51 -8.62 4.36 -1.96
N LYS A 52 -9.25 5.33 -2.63
CA LYS A 52 -10.69 5.28 -2.91
C LYS A 52 -11.03 4.10 -3.81
N ALA A 53 -10.26 3.91 -4.87
CA ALA A 53 -10.49 2.83 -5.82
C ALA A 53 -10.27 1.44 -5.19
N LEU A 54 -9.39 1.35 -4.20
CA LEU A 54 -9.16 0.13 -3.42
C LEU A 54 -10.15 -0.04 -2.26
N ASP A 55 -10.99 0.96 -2.01
CA ASP A 55 -11.87 0.98 -0.83
C ASP A 55 -11.07 0.71 0.46
N THR A 56 -9.91 1.33 0.56
CA THR A 56 -8.98 1.15 1.68
C THR A 56 -8.50 2.52 2.13
N PRO A 57 -8.74 2.91 3.39
CA PRO A 57 -8.28 4.21 3.89
C PRO A 57 -6.77 4.38 3.72
N LEU A 58 -6.35 5.55 3.26
CA LEU A 58 -4.94 5.83 3.01
C LEU A 58 -4.03 5.59 4.24
N PRO A 59 -4.44 5.94 5.48
CA PRO A 59 -3.63 5.61 6.66
C PRO A 59 -3.35 4.12 6.81
N LEU A 60 -4.28 3.24 6.42
CA LEU A 60 -4.06 1.79 6.47
C LEU A 60 -3.05 1.35 5.41
N ILE A 61 -3.10 1.95 4.23
CA ILE A 61 -2.11 1.67 3.18
C ILE A 61 -0.71 2.04 3.67
N PHE A 62 -0.55 3.22 4.27
CA PHE A 62 0.72 3.63 4.84
C PHE A 62 1.17 2.70 5.97
N PHE A 63 0.28 2.33 6.86
CA PHE A 63 0.60 1.42 7.95
C PHE A 63 1.11 0.07 7.42
N LEU A 64 0.41 -0.52 6.45
CA LEU A 64 0.78 -1.80 5.86
C LEU A 64 2.10 -1.73 5.06
N SER A 65 2.50 -0.54 4.63
CA SER A 65 3.74 -0.34 3.88
C SER A 65 4.96 -0.09 4.78
N LEU A 66 4.77 0.05 6.10
CA LEU A 66 5.88 0.27 7.02
C LEU A 66 6.81 -0.95 7.08
N SER A 67 8.11 -0.67 7.13
CA SER A 67 9.16 -1.66 7.32
C SER A 67 10.10 -1.19 8.43
N GLU A 68 11.02 -2.06 8.87
CA GLU A 68 11.95 -1.73 9.95
C GLU A 68 12.77 -0.48 9.67
N GLU A 69 13.11 -0.23 8.41
CA GLU A 69 13.90 0.96 8.02
C GLU A 69 13.18 2.28 8.29
N ASP A 70 11.86 2.25 8.42
CA ASP A 70 11.04 3.43 8.72
C ASP A 70 10.97 3.73 10.22
N VAL A 71 11.60 2.91 11.05
CA VAL A 71 11.50 2.95 12.51
C VAL A 71 12.86 3.31 13.11
N PRO A 72 12.91 4.20 14.12
CA PRO A 72 14.15 4.49 14.83
C PRO A 72 14.80 3.22 15.40
N ASP A 73 16.15 3.15 15.36
CA ASP A 73 16.88 1.97 15.81
C ASP A 73 16.48 1.51 17.22
N ALA A 74 16.25 2.46 18.13
CA ALA A 74 15.85 2.15 19.50
C ALA A 74 14.48 1.46 19.61
N LYS A 75 13.67 1.53 18.56
CA LYS A 75 12.31 0.99 18.55
C LYS A 75 12.16 -0.25 17.66
N LYS A 76 13.21 -0.65 16.96
CA LYS A 76 13.12 -1.73 15.97
C LYS A 76 12.69 -3.06 16.55
N LEU A 77 13.17 -3.39 17.77
CA LEU A 77 12.81 -4.65 18.41
C LEU A 77 11.30 -4.71 18.71
N ILE A 78 10.77 -3.64 19.29
CA ILE A 78 9.34 -3.55 19.60
C ILE A 78 8.52 -3.62 18.32
N PHE A 79 8.94 -2.88 17.29
CA PHE A 79 8.27 -2.89 15.99
C PHE A 79 8.24 -4.29 15.38
N SER A 80 9.37 -5.01 15.38
CA SER A 80 9.44 -6.36 14.80
C SER A 80 8.58 -7.37 15.54
N GLN A 81 8.36 -7.16 16.84
CA GLN A 81 7.51 -8.04 17.64
C GLN A 81 6.02 -7.77 17.46
N LEU A 82 5.63 -6.49 17.34
CA LEU A 82 4.22 -6.08 17.27
C LEU A 82 3.68 -6.01 15.84
N ASN A 83 4.52 -5.62 14.89
CA ASN A 83 4.09 -5.33 13.53
C ASN A 83 3.39 -6.50 12.82
N PRO A 84 3.88 -7.76 12.90
CA PRO A 84 3.22 -8.88 12.23
C PRO A 84 1.78 -9.09 12.71
N SER A 85 1.55 -9.03 14.03
CA SER A 85 0.23 -9.24 14.61
C SER A 85 -0.75 -8.12 14.24
N ILE A 86 -0.27 -6.87 14.28
CA ILE A 86 -1.10 -5.71 13.92
C ILE A 86 -1.40 -5.73 12.41
N LYS A 87 -0.43 -6.06 11.58
CA LYS A 87 -0.65 -6.19 10.14
C LYS A 87 -1.66 -7.26 9.80
N GLU A 88 -1.63 -8.38 10.52
CA GLU A 88 -2.61 -9.46 10.34
C GLU A 88 -4.02 -8.97 10.65
N LEU A 89 -4.20 -8.27 11.78
CA LEU A 89 -5.49 -7.71 12.15
C LEU A 89 -6.01 -6.73 11.11
N VAL A 90 -5.17 -5.83 10.64
CA VAL A 90 -5.53 -4.85 9.61
C VAL A 90 -5.86 -5.55 8.29
N SER A 91 -5.07 -6.54 7.92
CA SER A 91 -5.29 -7.31 6.70
C SER A 91 -6.63 -8.05 6.73
N ASN A 92 -7.02 -8.57 7.89
CA ASN A 92 -8.32 -9.24 8.05
C ASN A 92 -9.50 -8.26 7.97
N TYR A 93 -9.28 -6.98 8.27
CA TYR A 93 -10.27 -5.93 8.09
C TYR A 93 -10.55 -5.68 6.60
N LEU A 94 -9.52 -5.80 5.78
CA LEU A 94 -9.65 -5.58 4.34
C LEU A 94 -10.42 -6.73 3.68
#